data_40af776105158c475176b260be978070
#
_entry.id   40af776105158c475176b260be978070
#
_cell.length_a   1.000
_cell.length_b   1.000
_cell.length_c   1.000
_cell.angle_alpha   90.00
_cell.angle_beta   90.00
_cell.angle_gamma   90.00
#
_symmetry.space_group_name_H-M   'P 1'
#
loop_
_entity.id
_entity.type
_entity.pdbx_description
1 polymer ?
#
loop_
_entity_poly.entity_id
_entity_poly.type
_entity_poly.pdbx_seq_one_letter_code
_entity_poly.pdbx_strand_id
1 'polypeptide(L)'
;MLFLMVSSPSLPPSRPADGTTVLAFDFGLKRIGVAVGERLLGRARALTTIEAEANEARFAAIARLITEWQPALLVVGLPLSLDGEEHEMTARARRFANQLHGRSGLPVVLADERLTSAAADAELREAGHGWKARKARIDALAAQHILQDYFDAA
;
A
#
# COMPACT_ATOMS: atom_id res chain seq x y z
N MET A 1 -15.64 26.29 -25.90
CA MET A 1 -15.17 26.11 -25.58
C MET A 1 -14.41 25.98 -25.45
N LEU A 2 -14.27 26.06 -25.28
CA LEU A 2 -13.57 25.84 -24.99
C LEU A 2 -12.87 25.57 -24.62
N PHE A 3 -12.79 25.32 -24.27
CA PHE A 3 -12.16 24.90 -23.83
C PHE A 3 -11.52 24.45 -23.60
N LEU A 4 -11.89 24.45 -23.65
CA LEU A 4 -11.28 23.85 -23.36
C LEU A 4 -10.45 23.60 -23.21
N MET A 5 -10.48 23.67 -23.15
CA MET A 5 -9.74 23.38 -22.85
C MET A 5 -9.07 23.11 -22.54
N VAL A 6 -9.36 22.97 -22.47
CA VAL A 6 -8.70 22.76 -22.13
C VAL A 6 -8.02 22.53 -21.66
N SER A 7 -8.03 22.22 -21.40
CA SER A 7 -7.40 21.93 -20.89
C SER A 7 -6.71 21.30 -20.50
N SER A 8 -6.84 20.77 -20.00
CA SER A 8 -6.12 20.17 -19.24
C SER A 8 -4.89 19.53 -19.52
N PRO A 9 -4.37 19.56 -19.95
CA PRO A 9 -3.09 19.04 -20.35
C PRO A 9 -1.97 19.22 -19.36
N SER A 10 -2.29 19.61 -18.19
CA SER A 10 -1.27 19.88 -17.19
C SER A 10 -0.79 18.63 -16.45
N LEU A 11 -1.21 17.45 -16.86
CA LEU A 11 -0.76 16.22 -16.21
C LEU A 11 0.74 16.01 -16.43
N PRO A 12 1.48 15.67 -15.36
CA PRO A 12 2.90 15.37 -15.52
C PRO A 12 3.10 14.17 -16.45
N PRO A 13 4.06 14.24 -17.36
CA PRO A 13 4.28 13.12 -18.28
C PRO A 13 4.74 11.85 -17.60
N SER A 14 5.25 11.93 -16.37
CA SER A 14 5.69 10.76 -15.65
C SER A 14 4.55 9.97 -15.01
N ARG A 15 3.33 10.52 -15.04
CA ARG A 15 2.18 9.83 -14.45
C ARG A 15 1.43 9.04 -15.49
N PRO A 16 0.96 7.84 -15.13
CA PRO A 16 0.11 7.08 -16.05
C PRO A 16 -1.27 7.74 -16.16
N ALA A 17 -2.09 7.24 -17.05
CA ALA A 17 -3.46 7.72 -17.19
C ALA A 17 -4.22 7.53 -15.88
N ASP A 18 -5.20 8.39 -15.67
CA ASP A 18 -6.03 8.33 -14.48
C ASP A 18 -6.64 6.95 -14.29
N GLY A 19 -6.68 6.50 -13.05
CA GLY A 19 -7.32 5.25 -12.70
C GLY A 19 -6.42 4.04 -12.74
N THR A 20 -5.13 4.21 -12.99
CA THR A 20 -4.20 3.09 -13.08
C THR A 20 -3.31 2.92 -11.85
N THR A 21 -3.07 3.97 -11.09
CA THR A 21 -2.18 3.91 -9.92
C THR A 21 -2.89 3.29 -8.73
N VAL A 22 -2.20 2.38 -8.05
CA VAL A 22 -2.72 1.70 -6.87
C VAL A 22 -1.69 1.82 -5.77
N LEU A 23 -2.15 2.17 -4.56
CA LEU A 23 -1.31 2.12 -3.36
C LEU A 23 -1.75 0.93 -2.50
N ALA A 24 -0.78 0.25 -1.92
CA ALA A 24 -1.06 -0.85 -1.02
C ALA A 24 -0.41 -0.59 0.33
N PHE A 25 -1.06 -1.09 1.36
CA PHE A 25 -0.64 -0.86 2.74
C PHE A 25 -0.58 -2.18 3.51
N ASP A 26 0.53 -2.37 4.20
CA ASP A 26 0.68 -3.45 5.16
C ASP A 26 0.56 -2.85 6.56
N PHE A 27 -0.60 -3.03 7.17
CA PHE A 27 -0.91 -2.40 8.45
C PHE A 27 -0.15 -3.06 9.59
N GLY A 28 0.53 -2.24 10.39
CA GLY A 28 1.17 -2.68 11.64
C GLY A 28 0.87 -1.67 12.74
N LEU A 29 1.06 -2.08 13.99
CA LEU A 29 0.76 -1.21 15.13
C LEU A 29 1.74 -0.04 15.22
N LYS A 30 2.99 -0.26 14.86
CA LYS A 30 4.01 0.78 14.95
C LYS A 30 4.40 1.35 13.60
N ARG A 31 4.24 0.58 12.56
CA ARG A 31 4.65 0.99 11.20
C ARG A 31 3.64 0.49 10.20
N ILE A 32 3.52 1.22 9.11
CA ILE A 32 2.69 0.80 7.98
C ILE A 32 3.57 0.81 6.74
N GLY A 33 3.74 -0.35 6.12
CA GLY A 33 4.45 -0.47 4.87
C GLY A 33 3.59 0.02 3.72
N VAL A 34 4.20 0.67 2.73
CA VAL A 34 3.47 1.22 1.58
C VAL A 34 4.16 0.80 0.30
N ALA A 35 3.38 0.37 -0.66
CA ALA A 35 3.84 0.06 -2.00
C ALA A 35 2.98 0.78 -3.02
N VAL A 36 3.54 0.96 -4.21
CA VAL A 36 2.84 1.61 -5.31
C VAL A 36 3.02 0.78 -6.57
N GLY A 37 2.03 0.80 -7.43
CA GLY A 37 2.11 0.12 -8.71
C GLY A 37 1.10 0.66 -9.68
N GLU A 38 1.28 0.30 -10.94
CA GLU A 38 0.41 0.70 -12.01
C GLU A 38 -0.35 -0.53 -12.52
N ARG A 39 -1.66 -0.43 -12.53
CA ARG A 39 -2.50 -1.56 -12.96
C ARG A 39 -2.16 -2.00 -14.38
N LEU A 40 -1.90 -1.06 -15.25
CA LEU A 40 -1.58 -1.38 -16.64
C LEU A 40 -0.26 -2.13 -16.77
N LEU A 41 0.71 -1.82 -15.93
CA LEU A 41 2.00 -2.50 -15.95
C LEU A 41 1.98 -3.81 -15.18
N GLY A 42 1.06 -3.95 -14.21
CA GLY A 42 0.97 -5.14 -13.38
C GLY A 42 2.16 -5.36 -12.47
N ARG A 43 2.91 -4.30 -12.17
CA ARG A 43 4.11 -4.38 -11.34
C ARG A 43 4.01 -3.47 -10.13
N ALA A 44 4.37 -4.04 -8.98
CA ALA A 44 4.39 -3.34 -7.71
C ALA A 44 5.83 -3.07 -7.28
N ARG A 45 6.03 -1.97 -6.57
CA ARG A 45 7.32 -1.68 -5.94
C ARG A 45 7.13 -1.12 -4.55
N ALA A 46 8.09 -1.40 -3.68
CA ALA A 46 8.10 -0.84 -2.33
C ALA A 46 8.27 0.66 -2.43
N LEU A 47 7.48 1.41 -1.66
CA LEU A 47 7.55 2.86 -1.71
C LEU A 47 8.17 3.44 -0.45
N THR A 48 7.58 3.17 0.70
CA THR A 48 8.04 3.74 1.96
C THR A 48 7.43 2.99 3.14
N THR A 49 7.87 3.36 4.33
CA THR A 49 7.28 2.87 5.58
C THR A 49 6.90 4.07 6.42
N ILE A 50 5.67 4.09 6.89
CA ILE A 50 5.19 5.15 7.79
C ILE A 50 5.48 4.72 9.21
N GLU A 51 6.38 5.41 9.89
CA GLU A 51 6.77 5.10 11.26
C GLU A 51 6.06 6.02 12.21
N ALA A 52 4.83 5.67 12.54
CA ALA A 52 4.00 6.43 13.46
C ALA A 52 2.96 5.51 14.08
N GLU A 53 2.67 5.71 15.35
CA GLU A 53 1.67 4.92 16.05
C GLU A 53 0.34 5.66 16.14
N ALA A 54 0.38 6.98 16.27
CA ALA A 54 -0.83 7.77 16.41
C ALA A 54 -1.59 7.87 15.09
N ASN A 55 -2.90 7.66 15.16
CA ASN A 55 -3.75 7.69 13.97
C ASN A 55 -3.64 9.00 13.20
N GLU A 56 -3.58 10.12 13.89
CA GLU A 56 -3.49 11.43 13.24
C GLU A 56 -2.25 11.52 12.34
N ALA A 57 -1.10 11.12 12.88
CA ALA A 57 0.14 11.17 12.12
C ALA A 57 0.13 10.19 10.96
N ARG A 58 -0.42 8.99 11.19
CA ARG A 58 -0.53 7.97 10.15
C ARG A 58 -1.36 8.44 8.98
N PHE A 59 -2.55 8.94 9.27
CA PHE A 59 -3.46 9.34 8.21
C PHE A 59 -3.01 10.63 7.53
N ALA A 60 -2.27 11.50 8.25
CA ALA A 60 -1.66 12.67 7.62
C ALA A 60 -0.62 12.24 6.59
N ALA A 61 0.22 11.26 6.94
CA ALA A 61 1.22 10.74 6.00
C ALA A 61 0.57 10.06 4.81
N ILE A 62 -0.49 9.29 5.05
CA ILE A 62 -1.22 8.63 3.97
C ILE A 62 -1.88 9.65 3.05
N ALA A 63 -2.45 10.72 3.61
CA ALA A 63 -3.07 11.77 2.82
C ALA A 63 -2.06 12.42 1.88
N ARG A 64 -0.83 12.63 2.35
CA ARG A 64 0.23 13.17 1.50
C ARG A 64 0.57 12.22 0.35
N LEU A 65 0.64 10.93 0.64
CA LEU A 65 0.91 9.94 -0.41
C LEU A 65 -0.22 9.88 -1.43
N ILE A 66 -1.46 9.98 -0.99
CA ILE A 66 -2.60 10.00 -1.90
C ILE A 66 -2.55 11.24 -2.80
N THR A 67 -2.20 12.39 -2.22
CA THR A 67 -2.05 13.61 -3.00
C THR A 67 -0.92 13.48 -4.01
N GLU A 68 0.18 12.89 -3.61
CA GLU A 68 1.35 12.75 -4.47
C GLU A 68 1.11 11.76 -5.62
N TRP A 69 0.50 10.62 -5.33
CA TRP A 69 0.39 9.52 -6.30
C TRP A 69 -0.95 9.46 -7.01
N GLN A 70 -1.96 10.13 -6.50
CA GLN A 70 -3.30 10.19 -7.10
C GLN A 70 -3.83 8.79 -7.44
N PRO A 71 -3.87 7.86 -6.45
CA PRO A 71 -4.31 6.50 -6.75
C PRO A 71 -5.82 6.44 -7.02
N ALA A 72 -6.22 5.48 -7.82
CA ALA A 72 -7.63 5.18 -8.06
C ALA A 72 -8.14 4.11 -7.12
N LEU A 73 -7.25 3.36 -6.49
CA LEU A 73 -7.61 2.23 -5.65
C LEU A 73 -6.58 2.08 -4.55
N LEU A 74 -7.04 1.67 -3.37
CA LEU A 74 -6.18 1.35 -2.25
C LEU A 74 -6.36 -0.12 -1.89
N VAL A 75 -5.26 -0.80 -1.58
CA VAL A 75 -5.27 -2.21 -1.20
C VAL A 75 -4.69 -2.30 0.21
N VAL A 76 -5.37 -3.03 1.10
CA VAL A 76 -4.89 -3.25 2.46
C VAL A 76 -4.71 -4.74 2.67
N GLY A 77 -3.54 -5.13 3.13
CA GLY A 77 -3.27 -6.53 3.45
C GLY A 77 -4.09 -6.97 4.66
N LEU A 78 -4.73 -8.12 4.54
CA LEU A 78 -5.52 -8.69 5.60
C LEU A 78 -4.74 -9.85 6.20
N PRO A 79 -4.14 -9.67 7.40
CA PRO A 79 -3.33 -10.73 7.99
C PRO A 79 -4.20 -11.86 8.48
N LEU A 80 -3.93 -13.05 7.96
CA LEU A 80 -4.62 -14.27 8.36
C LEU A 80 -3.59 -15.28 8.82
N SER A 81 -4.02 -16.21 9.68
CA SER A 81 -3.18 -17.33 10.05
C SER A 81 -2.98 -18.24 8.83
N LEU A 82 -2.01 -19.15 8.92
CA LEU A 82 -1.70 -20.06 7.81
C LEU A 82 -2.90 -20.88 7.35
N ASP A 83 -3.80 -21.18 8.25
CA ASP A 83 -5.02 -21.92 7.96
C ASP A 83 -6.16 -21.04 7.44
N GLY A 84 -5.91 -19.74 7.29
CA GLY A 84 -6.93 -18.80 6.83
C GLY A 84 -7.80 -18.21 7.94
N GLU A 85 -7.51 -18.54 9.19
CA GLU A 85 -8.31 -18.05 10.32
C GLU A 85 -8.02 -16.58 10.63
N GLU A 86 -9.03 -15.85 11.05
CA GLU A 86 -8.89 -14.46 11.47
C GLU A 86 -8.43 -14.39 12.93
N HIS A 87 -7.71 -13.33 13.27
CA HIS A 87 -7.27 -13.07 14.62
C HIS A 87 -7.32 -11.57 14.91
N GLU A 88 -6.74 -11.14 16.04
CA GLU A 88 -6.85 -9.75 16.46
C GLU A 88 -6.32 -8.76 15.43
N MET A 89 -5.17 -9.06 14.84
CA MET A 89 -4.59 -8.17 13.82
C MET A 89 -5.46 -8.09 12.57
N THR A 90 -6.19 -9.17 12.26
CA THR A 90 -7.13 -9.16 11.16
C THR A 90 -8.23 -8.12 11.41
N ALA A 91 -8.78 -8.10 12.62
CA ALA A 91 -9.81 -7.12 12.97
C ALA A 91 -9.28 -5.69 12.92
N ARG A 92 -8.04 -5.49 13.36
CA ARG A 92 -7.42 -4.16 13.32
C ARG A 92 -7.16 -3.69 11.89
N ALA A 93 -6.74 -4.60 11.03
CA ALA A 93 -6.53 -4.27 9.61
C ALA A 93 -7.84 -3.91 8.93
N ARG A 94 -8.92 -4.63 9.25
CA ARG A 94 -10.24 -4.29 8.71
C ARG A 94 -10.69 -2.91 9.17
N ARG A 95 -10.47 -2.59 10.44
CA ARG A 95 -10.81 -1.26 10.96
C ARG A 95 -10.00 -0.17 10.26
N PHE A 96 -8.70 -0.42 10.08
CA PHE A 96 -7.85 0.50 9.35
C PHE A 96 -8.36 0.73 7.94
N ALA A 97 -8.72 -0.33 7.24
CA ALA A 97 -9.25 -0.23 5.88
C ALA A 97 -10.55 0.58 5.84
N ASN A 98 -11.44 0.37 6.80
CA ASN A 98 -12.68 1.13 6.88
C ASN A 98 -12.41 2.62 7.12
N GLN A 99 -11.48 2.94 8.01
CA GLN A 99 -11.10 4.33 8.27
C GLN A 99 -10.46 4.96 7.05
N LEU A 100 -9.63 4.20 6.36
CA LEU A 100 -8.95 4.66 5.16
C LEU A 100 -9.97 5.01 4.08
N HIS A 101 -10.95 4.15 3.88
CA HIS A 101 -12.02 4.41 2.93
C HIS A 101 -12.81 5.66 3.33
N GLY A 102 -13.17 5.77 4.60
CA GLY A 102 -13.96 6.90 5.07
C GLY A 102 -13.24 8.23 4.95
N ARG A 103 -11.92 8.23 5.18
CA ARG A 103 -11.14 9.47 5.12
C ARG A 103 -10.76 9.86 3.69
N SER A 104 -10.52 8.89 2.83
CA SER A 104 -10.03 9.18 1.47
C SER A 104 -11.13 9.26 0.43
N GLY A 105 -12.24 8.58 0.67
CA GLY A 105 -13.30 8.46 -0.33
C GLY A 105 -12.95 7.52 -1.47
N LEU A 106 -11.78 6.88 -1.42
CA LEU A 106 -11.34 5.97 -2.48
C LEU A 106 -11.77 4.54 -2.18
N PRO A 107 -11.97 3.71 -3.20
CA PRO A 107 -12.26 2.30 -2.97
C PRO A 107 -11.08 1.62 -2.28
N VAL A 108 -11.37 0.73 -1.34
CA VAL A 108 -10.37 -0.03 -0.61
C VAL A 108 -10.69 -1.51 -0.75
N VAL A 109 -9.69 -2.29 -1.13
CA VAL A 109 -9.80 -3.74 -1.30
C VAL A 109 -8.92 -4.41 -0.26
N LEU A 110 -9.40 -5.48 0.34
CA LEU A 110 -8.62 -6.29 1.26
C LEU A 110 -7.98 -7.44 0.51
N ALA A 111 -6.71 -7.71 0.79
CA ALA A 111 -5.97 -8.79 0.15
C ALA A 111 -5.34 -9.67 1.21
N ASP A 112 -5.38 -10.98 1.00
CA ASP A 112 -4.78 -11.95 1.89
C ASP A 112 -3.25 -11.78 1.91
N GLU A 113 -2.65 -11.72 3.11
CA GLU A 113 -1.21 -11.53 3.22
C GLU A 113 -0.51 -12.64 4.02
N ARG A 114 -1.05 -13.86 3.96
CA ARG A 114 -0.40 -14.98 4.63
C ARG A 114 1.04 -15.15 4.16
N LEU A 115 1.98 -15.24 5.11
CA LEU A 115 3.41 -15.47 4.86
C LEU A 115 4.14 -14.34 4.14
N THR A 116 3.49 -13.23 3.78
CA THR A 116 4.12 -12.15 3.04
C THR A 116 5.32 -11.57 3.77
N SER A 117 5.15 -11.28 5.07
CA SER A 117 6.24 -10.71 5.87
C SER A 117 7.43 -11.65 5.99
N ALA A 118 7.16 -12.95 6.11
CA ALA A 118 8.23 -13.94 6.20
C ALA A 118 9.05 -13.99 4.91
N ALA A 119 8.39 -13.90 3.77
CA ALA A 119 9.07 -13.87 2.48
C ALA A 119 9.93 -12.62 2.33
N ALA A 120 9.41 -11.47 2.74
CA ALA A 120 10.15 -10.21 2.67
C ALA A 120 11.38 -10.25 3.57
N ASP A 121 11.25 -10.82 4.78
CA ASP A 121 12.39 -10.92 5.70
C ASP A 121 13.48 -11.82 5.12
N ALA A 122 13.10 -12.92 4.50
CA ALA A 122 14.07 -13.82 3.88
C ALA A 122 14.84 -13.13 2.76
N GLU A 123 14.16 -12.37 1.93
CA GLU A 123 14.82 -11.60 0.87
C GLU A 123 15.85 -10.63 1.43
N LEU A 124 15.50 -9.92 2.48
CA LEU A 124 16.41 -8.93 3.07
C LEU A 124 17.59 -9.57 3.78
N ARG A 125 17.39 -10.74 4.38
CA ARG A 125 18.51 -11.48 4.98
C ARG A 125 19.53 -11.87 3.92
N GLU A 126 19.06 -12.32 2.79
CA GLU A 126 19.96 -12.69 1.68
C GLU A 126 20.71 -11.48 1.15
N ALA A 127 20.07 -10.33 1.19
CA ALA A 127 20.70 -9.09 0.74
C ALA A 127 21.68 -8.50 1.76
N GLY A 128 21.72 -9.03 3.00
CA GLY A 128 22.68 -8.60 4.01
C GLY A 128 22.39 -7.27 4.67
N HIS A 129 21.15 -6.85 4.68
CA HIS A 129 20.76 -5.58 5.33
C HIS A 129 20.86 -5.66 6.84
N GLY A 130 21.25 -4.55 7.48
CA GLY A 130 21.31 -4.45 8.92
C GLY A 130 19.92 -4.46 9.56
N TRP A 131 19.90 -4.68 10.89
CA TRP A 131 18.66 -4.87 11.63
C TRP A 131 17.64 -3.74 11.44
N LYS A 132 18.06 -2.49 11.64
CA LYS A 132 17.12 -1.38 11.54
C LYS A 132 16.67 -1.13 10.11
N ALA A 133 17.61 -1.16 9.18
CA ALA A 133 17.30 -0.98 7.77
C ALA A 133 16.38 -2.10 7.29
N ARG A 134 16.65 -3.34 7.72
CA ARG A 134 15.82 -4.48 7.38
C ARG A 134 14.41 -4.30 7.89
N LYS A 135 14.26 -3.85 9.16
CA LYS A 135 12.94 -3.70 9.75
C LYS A 135 12.09 -2.66 9.02
N ALA A 136 12.71 -1.54 8.64
CA ALA A 136 12.00 -0.52 7.88
C ALA A 136 11.63 -1.00 6.48
N ARG A 137 12.50 -1.80 5.86
CA ARG A 137 12.23 -2.29 4.51
C ARG A 137 11.29 -3.47 4.47
N ILE A 138 11.25 -4.27 5.54
CA ILE A 138 10.35 -5.43 5.60
C ILE A 138 8.90 -5.00 5.38
N ASP A 139 8.48 -3.91 6.03
CA ASP A 139 7.10 -3.46 5.92
C ASP A 139 6.78 -2.99 4.50
N ALA A 140 7.69 -2.25 3.87
CA ALA A 140 7.48 -1.78 2.51
C ALA A 140 7.51 -2.95 1.51
N LEU A 141 8.39 -3.93 1.72
CA LEU A 141 8.43 -5.11 0.87
C LEU A 141 7.21 -5.99 1.07
N ALA A 142 6.71 -6.08 2.30
CA ALA A 142 5.47 -6.80 2.54
C ALA A 142 4.31 -6.17 1.78
N ALA A 143 4.24 -4.84 1.78
CA ALA A 143 3.24 -4.13 1.00
C ALA A 143 3.40 -4.37 -0.50
N GLN A 144 4.65 -4.45 -0.97
CA GLN A 144 4.93 -4.76 -2.38
C GLN A 144 4.40 -6.14 -2.75
N HIS A 145 4.62 -7.14 -1.89
CA HIS A 145 4.12 -8.50 -2.13
C HIS A 145 2.60 -8.54 -2.14
N ILE A 146 1.97 -7.80 -1.23
CA ILE A 146 0.52 -7.70 -1.18
C ILE A 146 -0.01 -7.16 -2.50
N LEU A 147 0.59 -6.08 -2.98
CA LEU A 147 0.13 -5.44 -4.21
C LEU A 147 0.42 -6.30 -5.43
N GLN A 148 1.58 -6.95 -5.48
CA GLN A 148 1.91 -7.81 -6.59
C GLN A 148 0.94 -9.00 -6.66
N ASP A 149 0.62 -9.60 -5.52
CA ASP A 149 -0.35 -10.68 -5.48
C ASP A 149 -1.73 -10.22 -5.95
N TYR A 150 -2.11 -9.00 -5.58
CA TYR A 150 -3.36 -8.41 -6.05
C TYR A 150 -3.37 -8.28 -7.58
N PHE A 151 -2.28 -7.77 -8.15
CA PHE A 151 -2.19 -7.65 -9.61
C PHE A 151 -2.22 -9.02 -10.30
N ASP A 152 -1.52 -9.99 -9.74
CA ASP A 152 -1.42 -11.31 -10.33
C ASP A 152 -2.75 -12.07 -10.29
N ALA A 153 -3.58 -11.77 -9.32
CA ALA A 153 -4.90 -12.39 -9.16
C ALA A 153 -6.00 -11.70 -9.98
N ALA A 154 -5.74 -10.50 -10.44
CA ALA A 154 -6.75 -9.69 -11.12
C ALA A 154 -6.95 -10.07 -12.57
#